data_12032a4e17ad0cc0a26c1576db7bc97e
#
_entry.id   12032a4e17ad0cc0a26c1576db7bc97e
#
_cell.length_a   1.000
_cell.length_b   1.000
_cell.length_c   1.000
_cell.angle_alpha   90.00
_cell.angle_beta   90.00
_cell.angle_gamma   90.00
#
_symmetry.space_group_name_H-M   'P 1'
#
loop_
_entity.id
_entity.type
_entity.pdbx_description
1 polymer ?
#
loop_
_entity_poly.entity_id
_entity_poly.type
_entity_poly.pdbx_seq_one_letter_code
_entity_poly.pdbx_strand_id
1 'polypeptide(L)'
;WTDVKDAMEIYNFNGKHYEIVNSVSAEAVVIYNKQTISEQGLDDPWELYQAGEWNWDTFEKMLEQYCDPDADQWGLDGFWAEKALFLSAGVPSVQSVDGRLKTNLNDATVEKAMNFGYDLYNKGLVMDRSLFDWNEQPQFMGEGKELFYICGAFAVQSNPDTWNTKIPVENLGLAPVPSPEGSDPYQGATLDGWVLCKGAANPEGVALFADCTRLANTNDEAIAIADQKMKDDYQWTEELIAINKEINDLARQYPVVDLATGVSTDVASLTTDGGDQIGLRAAYHGVEWATNREEISDVVDMLVQEVDDQLAALA
;
A
#
# COMPACT_ATOMS: atom_id res chain seq x y z
N TRP A 1 -18.60 -0.16 -15.33
CA TRP A 1 -17.49 0.81 -15.19
C TRP A 1 -17.75 1.85 -14.09
N THR A 2 -18.93 1.85 -13.44
CA THR A 2 -19.28 2.82 -12.40
C THR A 2 -18.44 2.68 -11.13
N ASP A 3 -18.02 1.48 -10.81
CA ASP A 3 -17.20 1.11 -9.65
C ASP A 3 -15.72 1.51 -9.74
N VAL A 4 -15.24 1.83 -10.94
CA VAL A 4 -13.87 2.31 -11.19
C VAL A 4 -13.83 3.73 -11.75
N LYS A 5 -14.99 4.39 -11.85
CA LYS A 5 -15.10 5.71 -12.46
C LYS A 5 -14.25 6.76 -11.74
N ASP A 6 -14.32 6.78 -10.43
CA ASP A 6 -13.59 7.77 -9.63
C ASP A 6 -12.08 7.51 -9.66
N ALA A 7 -11.68 6.23 -9.75
CA ALA A 7 -10.29 5.86 -9.95
C ALA A 7 -9.72 6.30 -11.31
N MET A 8 -10.55 6.34 -12.36
CA MET A 8 -10.15 6.87 -13.68
C MET A 8 -9.83 8.35 -13.66
N GLU A 9 -10.40 9.13 -12.73
CA GLU A 9 -10.09 10.56 -12.59
C GLU A 9 -8.67 10.81 -12.08
N ILE A 10 -8.03 9.85 -11.44
CA ILE A 10 -6.63 9.93 -11.00
C ILE A 10 -5.69 10.14 -12.20
N TYR A 11 -5.99 9.51 -13.34
CA TYR A 11 -5.24 9.64 -14.60
C TYR A 11 -5.86 10.65 -15.58
N ASN A 12 -6.66 11.59 -15.07
CA ASN A 12 -7.15 12.70 -15.86
C ASN A 12 -6.08 13.79 -15.94
N PHE A 13 -5.62 14.06 -17.17
CA PHE A 13 -4.70 15.16 -17.45
C PHE A 13 -5.32 16.06 -18.53
N ASN A 14 -5.46 17.35 -18.24
CA ASN A 14 -6.10 18.35 -19.13
C ASN A 14 -7.49 17.92 -19.63
N GLY A 15 -8.31 17.31 -18.76
CA GLY A 15 -9.66 16.85 -19.10
C GLY A 15 -9.73 15.62 -19.99
N LYS A 16 -8.62 14.89 -20.13
CA LYS A 16 -8.55 13.63 -20.90
C LYS A 16 -8.13 12.48 -20.01
N HIS A 17 -8.78 11.32 -20.19
CA HIS A 17 -8.42 10.08 -19.54
C HIS A 17 -7.48 9.29 -20.45
N TYR A 18 -6.35 8.85 -19.92
CA TYR A 18 -5.31 8.14 -20.66
C TYR A 18 -5.26 6.65 -20.34
N GLU A 19 -5.93 6.24 -19.29
CA GLU A 19 -6.02 4.84 -18.88
C GLU A 19 -7.48 4.39 -18.74
N ILE A 20 -7.74 3.19 -19.21
CA ILE A 20 -8.99 2.46 -18.97
C ILE A 20 -8.75 1.59 -17.74
N VAL A 21 -9.09 2.08 -16.56
CA VAL A 21 -8.90 1.32 -15.30
C VAL A 21 -9.78 0.08 -15.31
N ASN A 22 -9.15 -1.09 -15.26
CA ASN A 22 -9.81 -2.38 -15.27
C ASN A 22 -10.16 -2.88 -13.88
N SER A 23 -9.27 -2.64 -12.91
CA SER A 23 -9.46 -3.01 -11.51
C SER A 23 -8.73 -2.06 -10.57
N VAL A 24 -9.20 -2.01 -9.34
CA VAL A 24 -8.55 -1.32 -8.22
C VAL A 24 -8.40 -2.32 -7.10
N SER A 25 -7.21 -2.43 -6.55
CA SER A 25 -6.89 -3.32 -5.42
C SER A 25 -6.03 -2.62 -4.39
N ALA A 26 -6.02 -3.12 -3.16
CA ALA A 26 -5.10 -2.65 -2.15
C ALA A 26 -3.65 -2.96 -2.56
N GLU A 27 -2.79 -1.96 -2.50
CA GLU A 27 -1.35 -2.14 -2.79
C GLU A 27 -0.69 -3.02 -1.73
N ALA A 28 -1.08 -2.84 -0.48
CA ALA A 28 -0.54 -3.59 0.65
C ALA A 28 -1.63 -4.01 1.64
N VAL A 29 -1.33 -5.03 2.41
CA VAL A 29 -2.12 -5.52 3.53
C VAL A 29 -1.21 -5.73 4.75
N VAL A 30 -1.76 -5.67 5.94
CA VAL A 30 -1.08 -6.14 7.15
C VAL A 30 -1.24 -7.64 7.24
N ILE A 31 -0.12 -8.36 7.20
CA ILE A 31 -0.04 -9.81 7.40
C ILE A 31 0.37 -10.05 8.85
N TYR A 32 -0.33 -10.94 9.54
CA TYR A 32 -0.01 -11.31 10.92
C TYR A 32 -0.28 -12.78 11.20
N ASN A 33 0.37 -13.31 12.25
CA ASN A 33 0.15 -14.66 12.71
C ASN A 33 -0.85 -14.66 13.87
N LYS A 34 -2.08 -15.18 13.65
CA LYS A 34 -3.15 -15.26 14.66
C LYS A 34 -2.72 -15.98 15.94
N GLN A 35 -1.82 -16.97 15.82
CA GLN A 35 -1.27 -17.66 16.99
C GLN A 35 -0.43 -16.71 17.83
N THR A 36 0.47 -15.92 17.20
CA THR A 36 1.30 -14.92 17.91
C THR A 36 0.42 -13.88 18.60
N ILE A 37 -0.60 -13.33 17.92
CA ILE A 37 -1.57 -12.39 18.50
C ILE A 37 -2.21 -12.99 19.77
N SER A 38 -2.71 -14.22 19.70
CA SER A 38 -3.36 -14.90 20.81
C SER A 38 -2.42 -15.22 21.97
N GLU A 39 -1.20 -15.69 21.69
CA GLU A 39 -0.19 -16.02 22.71
C GLU A 39 0.30 -14.80 23.47
N GLN A 40 0.33 -13.63 22.81
CA GLN A 40 0.72 -12.36 23.41
C GLN A 40 -0.45 -11.65 24.11
N GLY A 41 -1.67 -12.19 24.01
CA GLY A 41 -2.86 -11.58 24.59
C GLY A 41 -3.24 -10.25 23.97
N LEU A 42 -2.93 -10.09 22.68
CA LEU A 42 -3.31 -8.94 21.85
C LEU A 42 -4.70 -9.16 21.25
N ASP A 43 -5.39 -8.06 20.94
CA ASP A 43 -6.64 -8.11 20.19
C ASP A 43 -6.36 -8.42 18.71
N ASP A 44 -7.28 -9.13 18.03
CA ASP A 44 -7.11 -9.47 16.62
C ASP A 44 -7.29 -8.22 15.73
N PRO A 45 -6.33 -7.87 14.86
CA PRO A 45 -6.39 -6.69 14.01
C PRO A 45 -7.63 -6.62 13.11
N TRP A 46 -8.11 -7.75 12.62
CA TRP A 46 -9.33 -7.79 11.82
C TRP A 46 -10.59 -7.49 12.66
N GLU A 47 -10.67 -8.03 13.88
CA GLU A 47 -11.77 -7.72 14.81
C GLU A 47 -11.75 -6.26 15.23
N LEU A 48 -10.56 -5.69 15.48
CA LEU A 48 -10.38 -4.25 15.76
C LEU A 48 -10.85 -3.40 14.57
N TYR A 49 -10.52 -3.79 13.34
CA TYR A 49 -11.00 -3.10 12.15
C TYR A 49 -12.54 -3.11 12.08
N GLN A 50 -13.17 -4.26 12.28
CA GLN A 50 -14.63 -4.36 12.27
C GLN A 50 -15.30 -3.56 13.38
N ALA A 51 -14.62 -3.37 14.52
CA ALA A 51 -15.07 -2.52 15.62
C ALA A 51 -14.83 -1.01 15.37
N GLY A 52 -14.10 -0.64 14.31
CA GLY A 52 -13.70 0.75 14.04
C GLY A 52 -12.59 1.25 14.96
N GLU A 53 -11.82 0.34 15.55
CA GLU A 53 -10.75 0.61 16.52
C GLU A 53 -9.35 0.35 15.93
N TRP A 54 -9.25 -0.14 14.68
CA TRP A 54 -7.99 -0.37 13.98
C TRP A 54 -7.49 0.91 13.33
N ASN A 55 -6.59 1.61 14.01
CA ASN A 55 -5.98 2.87 13.61
C ASN A 55 -4.51 2.92 14.03
N TRP A 56 -3.80 4.01 13.69
CA TRP A 56 -2.38 4.17 14.04
C TRP A 56 -2.10 4.06 15.54
N ASP A 57 -2.97 4.61 16.38
CA ASP A 57 -2.77 4.58 17.84
C ASP A 57 -2.87 3.16 18.40
N THR A 58 -3.84 2.37 17.91
CA THR A 58 -4.00 0.97 18.32
C THR A 58 -2.86 0.11 17.75
N PHE A 59 -2.49 0.34 16.49
CA PHE A 59 -1.35 -0.32 15.86
C PHE A 59 -0.05 -0.08 16.62
N GLU A 60 0.26 1.17 16.96
CA GLU A 60 1.45 1.53 17.73
C GLU A 60 1.46 0.89 19.12
N LYS A 61 0.32 0.92 19.84
CA LYS A 61 0.19 0.26 21.16
C LYS A 61 0.45 -1.25 21.10
N MET A 62 -0.02 -1.92 20.04
CA MET A 62 0.25 -3.34 19.85
C MET A 62 1.73 -3.60 19.61
N LEU A 63 2.39 -2.76 18.81
CA LEU A 63 3.84 -2.81 18.61
C LEU A 63 4.59 -2.59 19.91
N GLU A 64 4.25 -1.56 20.70
CA GLU A 64 4.86 -1.26 22.02
C GLU A 64 4.69 -2.41 23.02
N GLN A 65 3.57 -3.13 22.97
CA GLN A 65 3.33 -4.28 23.86
C GLN A 65 4.14 -5.50 23.48
N TYR A 66 4.39 -5.69 22.18
CA TYR A 66 5.02 -6.89 21.65
C TYR A 66 6.54 -6.77 21.50
N CYS A 67 7.03 -5.60 21.05
CA CYS A 67 8.41 -5.43 20.61
C CYS A 67 9.39 -5.52 21.80
N ASP A 68 10.31 -6.48 21.73
CA ASP A 68 11.43 -6.64 22.64
C ASP A 68 12.63 -7.19 21.86
N PRO A 69 13.48 -6.32 21.27
CA PRO A 69 14.64 -6.73 20.48
C PRO A 69 15.64 -7.59 21.28
N ASP A 70 15.73 -7.41 22.61
CA ASP A 70 16.59 -8.22 23.47
C ASP A 70 16.07 -9.67 23.59
N ALA A 71 14.77 -9.88 23.37
CA ALA A 71 14.12 -11.19 23.30
C ALA A 71 13.94 -11.71 21.87
N ASP A 72 14.54 -11.07 20.85
CA ASP A 72 14.39 -11.39 19.43
C ASP A 72 12.93 -11.27 18.96
N GLN A 73 12.19 -10.26 19.48
CA GLN A 73 10.82 -9.94 19.13
C GLN A 73 10.76 -8.57 18.44
N TRP A 74 10.37 -8.57 17.17
CA TRP A 74 10.35 -7.41 16.28
C TRP A 74 8.92 -6.95 16.03
N GLY A 75 8.70 -5.64 16.03
CA GLY A 75 7.36 -5.08 15.89
C GLY A 75 6.86 -5.09 14.44
N LEU A 76 7.52 -4.32 13.59
CA LEU A 76 7.11 -4.05 12.20
C LEU A 76 8.26 -4.29 11.23
N ASP A 77 8.00 -5.07 10.19
CA ASP A 77 8.77 -5.14 8.96
C ASP A 77 7.84 -5.19 7.74
N GLY A 78 8.37 -5.33 6.54
CA GLY A 78 7.59 -5.54 5.33
C GLY A 78 8.11 -4.76 4.13
N PHE A 79 8.02 -5.37 2.97
CA PHE A 79 8.58 -4.83 1.73
C PHE A 79 8.04 -3.44 1.36
N TRP A 80 6.77 -3.15 1.75
CA TRP A 80 6.11 -1.88 1.47
C TRP A 80 5.60 -1.16 2.72
N ALA A 81 6.08 -1.52 3.92
CA ALA A 81 5.55 -1.00 5.17
C ALA A 81 5.55 0.54 5.22
N GLU A 82 6.68 1.16 4.87
CA GLU A 82 6.88 2.59 4.94
C GLU A 82 5.90 3.33 4.00
N LYS A 83 5.83 2.90 2.73
CA LYS A 83 4.94 3.48 1.72
C LYS A 83 3.47 3.26 2.08
N ALA A 84 3.11 2.07 2.52
CA ALA A 84 1.74 1.74 2.87
C ALA A 84 1.20 2.58 4.03
N LEU A 85 1.98 2.73 5.10
CA LEU A 85 1.63 3.59 6.23
C LEU A 85 1.58 5.06 5.85
N PHE A 86 2.48 5.52 4.97
CA PHE A 86 2.42 6.88 4.43
C PHE A 86 1.10 7.10 3.66
N LEU A 87 0.74 6.23 2.72
CA LEU A 87 -0.46 6.37 1.91
C LEU A 87 -1.75 6.23 2.72
N SER A 88 -1.72 5.49 3.83
CA SER A 88 -2.87 5.34 4.72
C SER A 88 -3.31 6.64 5.40
N ALA A 89 -2.47 7.69 5.36
CA ALA A 89 -2.85 9.03 5.80
C ALA A 89 -3.81 9.76 4.84
N GLY A 90 -3.96 9.28 3.60
CA GLY A 90 -4.92 9.80 2.65
C GLY A 90 -4.37 10.84 1.67
N VAL A 91 -3.09 11.23 1.78
CA VAL A 91 -2.47 12.23 0.89
C VAL A 91 -1.18 11.67 0.28
N PRO A 92 -1.11 11.49 -1.04
CA PRO A 92 0.10 11.02 -1.72
C PRO A 92 1.14 12.16 -1.84
N SER A 93 2.40 11.81 -2.15
CA SER A 93 3.45 12.82 -2.37
C SER A 93 3.22 13.63 -3.65
N VAL A 94 2.70 12.99 -4.70
CA VAL A 94 2.33 13.62 -5.97
C VAL A 94 0.96 13.13 -6.41
N GLN A 95 0.09 14.04 -6.80
CA GLN A 95 -1.28 13.75 -7.29
C GLN A 95 -1.64 14.58 -8.51
N SER A 96 -2.72 14.18 -9.20
CA SER A 96 -3.40 15.02 -10.20
C SER A 96 -4.57 15.75 -9.53
N VAL A 97 -4.62 17.08 -9.68
CA VAL A 97 -5.72 17.92 -9.20
C VAL A 97 -6.22 18.75 -10.39
N ASP A 98 -7.46 18.61 -10.75
CA ASP A 98 -8.07 19.30 -11.90
C ASP A 98 -7.26 19.10 -13.20
N GLY A 99 -6.68 17.92 -13.37
CA GLY A 99 -5.89 17.55 -14.55
C GLY A 99 -4.47 18.11 -14.57
N ARG A 100 -3.96 18.61 -13.45
CA ARG A 100 -2.61 19.15 -13.29
C ARG A 100 -1.87 18.42 -12.18
N LEU A 101 -0.58 18.15 -12.37
CA LEU A 101 0.25 17.53 -11.33
C LEU A 101 0.54 18.52 -10.20
N LYS A 102 0.49 18.02 -8.98
CA LYS A 102 0.78 18.78 -7.76
C LYS A 102 1.57 17.94 -6.77
N THR A 103 2.57 18.54 -6.14
CA THR A 103 3.28 17.97 -5.00
C THR A 103 2.56 18.28 -3.69
N ASN A 104 2.69 17.39 -2.71
CA ASN A 104 2.11 17.55 -1.39
C ASN A 104 3.16 17.49 -0.26
N LEU A 105 4.45 17.59 -0.58
CA LEU A 105 5.52 17.47 0.43
C LEU A 105 5.40 18.50 1.58
N ASN A 106 4.72 19.61 1.33
CA ASN A 106 4.44 20.64 2.32
C ASN A 106 3.04 20.51 2.98
N ASP A 107 2.29 19.43 2.71
CA ASP A 107 0.98 19.19 3.33
C ASP A 107 1.16 18.71 4.77
N ALA A 108 0.32 19.20 5.68
CA ALA A 108 0.36 18.82 7.09
C ALA A 108 0.06 17.33 7.33
N THR A 109 -0.71 16.70 6.44
CA THR A 109 -1.00 15.26 6.50
C THR A 109 0.23 14.44 6.14
N VAL A 110 1.00 14.88 5.14
CA VAL A 110 2.30 14.27 4.78
C VAL A 110 3.26 14.39 5.95
N GLU A 111 3.39 15.59 6.54
CA GLU A 111 4.22 15.79 7.73
C GLU A 111 3.79 14.89 8.90
N LYS A 112 2.48 14.75 9.16
CA LYS A 112 1.97 13.85 10.18
C LYS A 112 2.34 12.40 9.91
N ALA A 113 2.22 11.93 8.66
CA ALA A 113 2.57 10.57 8.28
C ALA A 113 4.07 10.29 8.43
N MET A 114 4.91 11.25 8.04
CA MET A 114 6.36 11.12 8.20
C MET A 114 6.80 11.13 9.65
N ASN A 115 6.20 11.99 10.48
CA ASN A 115 6.49 12.02 11.90
C ASN A 115 6.05 10.73 12.60
N PHE A 116 4.94 10.11 12.19
CA PHE A 116 4.52 8.80 12.69
C PHE A 116 5.58 7.74 12.41
N GLY A 117 6.09 7.64 11.18
CA GLY A 117 7.18 6.72 10.85
C GLY A 117 8.46 6.97 11.64
N TYR A 118 8.84 8.25 11.79
CA TYR A 118 9.99 8.68 12.61
C TYR A 118 9.83 8.26 14.07
N ASP A 119 8.64 8.41 14.64
CA ASP A 119 8.34 8.04 16.03
C ASP A 119 8.40 6.52 16.21
N LEU A 120 7.82 5.73 15.29
CA LEU A 120 7.91 4.27 15.32
C LEU A 120 9.37 3.79 15.33
N TYR A 121 10.21 4.37 14.46
CA TYR A 121 11.63 4.02 14.41
C TYR A 121 12.36 4.38 15.71
N ASN A 122 12.20 5.61 16.21
CA ASN A 122 12.89 6.07 17.42
C ASN A 122 12.45 5.34 18.69
N LYS A 123 11.23 4.81 18.71
CA LYS A 123 10.74 3.92 19.78
C LYS A 123 11.27 2.48 19.63
N GLY A 124 12.00 2.15 18.57
CA GLY A 124 12.51 0.82 18.29
C GLY A 124 11.43 -0.19 17.89
N LEU A 125 10.31 0.29 17.32
CA LEU A 125 9.16 -0.54 16.94
C LEU A 125 9.25 -1.07 15.50
N VAL A 126 10.16 -0.52 14.70
CA VAL A 126 10.49 -0.98 13.35
C VAL A 126 11.73 -1.86 13.40
N MET A 127 11.72 -2.95 12.66
CA MET A 127 12.87 -3.85 12.59
C MET A 127 14.12 -3.12 12.08
N ASP A 128 15.20 -3.21 12.81
CA ASP A 128 16.50 -2.70 12.35
C ASP A 128 17.12 -3.68 11.34
N ARG A 129 16.82 -3.46 10.07
CA ARG A 129 17.34 -4.30 8.97
C ARG A 129 18.85 -4.26 8.83
N SER A 130 19.54 -3.30 9.43
CA SER A 130 21.03 -3.27 9.44
C SER A 130 21.63 -4.50 10.16
N LEU A 131 20.87 -5.12 11.04
CA LEU A 131 21.24 -6.37 11.72
C LEU A 131 21.11 -7.61 10.82
N PHE A 132 20.46 -7.47 9.66
CA PHE A 132 20.10 -8.55 8.73
C PHE A 132 20.57 -8.27 7.29
N ASP A 133 21.71 -7.62 7.13
CA ASP A 133 22.28 -7.24 5.83
C ASP A 133 21.28 -6.44 4.94
N TRP A 134 20.45 -5.61 5.57
CA TRP A 134 19.39 -4.79 4.94
C TRP A 134 18.27 -5.60 4.26
N ASN A 135 18.09 -6.86 4.63
CA ASN A 135 17.01 -7.70 4.11
C ASN A 135 15.86 -7.79 5.09
N GLU A 136 14.63 -7.83 4.57
CA GLU A 136 13.46 -8.20 5.35
C GLU A 136 13.57 -9.65 5.85
N GLN A 137 12.86 -9.92 6.94
CA GLN A 137 12.87 -11.24 7.59
C GLN A 137 11.47 -11.88 7.64
N PRO A 138 10.75 -12.04 6.49
CA PRO A 138 9.36 -12.49 6.49
C PRO A 138 9.14 -13.84 7.20
N GLN A 139 10.17 -14.70 7.27
CA GLN A 139 10.08 -15.98 7.99
C GLN A 139 9.89 -15.82 9.50
N PHE A 140 10.23 -14.66 10.08
CA PHE A 140 10.02 -14.37 11.49
C PHE A 140 8.55 -14.37 11.88
N MET A 141 7.66 -14.08 10.93
CA MET A 141 6.22 -14.20 11.13
C MET A 141 5.80 -15.61 11.55
N GLY A 142 6.29 -16.63 10.85
CA GLY A 142 6.01 -18.04 11.18
C GLY A 142 6.70 -18.53 12.44
N GLU A 143 7.82 -17.89 12.81
CA GLU A 143 8.58 -18.19 14.03
C GLU A 143 7.99 -17.49 15.27
N GLY A 144 6.98 -16.63 15.11
CA GLY A 144 6.42 -15.81 16.20
C GLY A 144 7.38 -14.75 16.74
N LYS A 145 8.32 -14.28 15.89
CA LYS A 145 9.33 -13.27 16.21
C LYS A 145 9.04 -11.89 15.63
N GLU A 146 8.02 -11.78 14.82
CA GLU A 146 7.58 -10.54 14.21
C GLU A 146 6.06 -10.40 14.34
N LEU A 147 5.58 -9.19 14.71
CA LEU A 147 4.17 -8.97 14.94
C LEU A 147 3.42 -8.66 13.64
N PHE A 148 3.91 -7.70 12.85
CA PHE A 148 3.29 -7.25 11.63
C PHE A 148 4.26 -7.18 10.46
N TYR A 149 3.85 -7.79 9.34
CA TYR A 149 4.55 -7.70 8.07
C TYR A 149 3.64 -7.03 7.04
N ILE A 150 4.01 -5.82 6.57
CA ILE A 150 3.20 -5.08 5.60
C ILE A 150 3.78 -5.27 4.19
N CYS A 151 3.01 -5.95 3.35
CA CYS A 151 3.38 -6.26 1.97
C CYS A 151 2.12 -6.43 1.11
N GLY A 152 2.28 -6.54 -0.20
CA GLY A 152 1.17 -6.94 -1.08
C GLY A 152 0.65 -8.34 -0.73
N ALA A 153 -0.65 -8.54 -0.88
CA ALA A 153 -1.28 -9.84 -0.60
C ALA A 153 -0.65 -11.01 -1.38
N PHE A 154 0.07 -10.71 -2.48
CA PHE A 154 0.81 -11.71 -3.27
C PHE A 154 1.79 -12.54 -2.43
N ALA A 155 2.29 -12.02 -1.30
CA ALA A 155 3.19 -12.74 -0.40
C ALA A 155 2.57 -14.04 0.16
N VAL A 156 1.24 -14.11 0.20
CA VAL A 156 0.46 -15.25 0.68
C VAL A 156 -0.58 -15.76 -0.34
N GLN A 157 -0.50 -15.31 -1.60
CA GLN A 157 -1.34 -15.74 -2.72
C GLN A 157 -0.64 -16.79 -3.60
N SER A 158 -0.15 -17.85 -2.98
CA SER A 158 0.48 -19.00 -3.63
C SER A 158 0.32 -20.24 -2.76
N ASN A 159 0.91 -21.37 -3.15
CA ASN A 159 0.94 -22.56 -2.30
C ASN A 159 1.60 -22.22 -0.94
N PRO A 160 0.92 -22.47 0.21
CA PRO A 160 1.43 -22.14 1.55
C PRO A 160 2.84 -22.67 1.85
N ASP A 161 3.20 -23.83 1.32
CA ASP A 161 4.55 -24.41 1.48
C ASP A 161 5.67 -23.50 0.90
N THR A 162 5.31 -22.60 -0.01
CA THR A 162 6.24 -21.67 -0.69
C THR A 162 6.28 -20.27 -0.07
N TRP A 163 5.41 -19.95 0.89
CA TRP A 163 5.38 -18.63 1.51
C TRP A 163 6.67 -18.33 2.27
N ASN A 164 7.23 -17.17 2.02
CA ASN A 164 8.40 -16.70 2.76
C ASN A 164 8.07 -16.41 4.23
N THR A 165 6.83 -16.02 4.54
CA THR A 165 6.36 -15.73 5.91
C THR A 165 6.34 -16.95 6.81
N LYS A 166 6.31 -18.17 6.26
CA LYS A 166 6.23 -19.43 7.01
C LYS A 166 5.06 -19.54 8.01
N ILE A 167 4.05 -18.68 7.88
CA ILE A 167 2.84 -18.77 8.70
C ILE A 167 2.05 -20.02 8.26
N PRO A 168 1.63 -20.90 9.16
CA PRO A 168 0.66 -21.95 8.83
C PRO A 168 -0.65 -21.31 8.34
N VAL A 169 -1.26 -21.86 7.28
CA VAL A 169 -2.43 -21.21 6.64
C VAL A 169 -3.60 -21.01 7.62
N GLU A 170 -3.79 -21.92 8.57
CA GLU A 170 -4.79 -21.81 9.62
C GLU A 170 -4.56 -20.66 10.60
N ASN A 171 -3.32 -20.15 10.67
CA ASN A 171 -2.93 -19.04 11.52
C ASN A 171 -2.74 -17.72 10.74
N LEU A 172 -2.95 -17.73 9.42
CA LEU A 172 -2.83 -16.53 8.61
C LEU A 172 -3.94 -15.54 8.97
N GLY A 173 -3.54 -14.33 9.35
CA GLY A 173 -4.40 -13.17 9.49
C GLY A 173 -4.07 -12.09 8.47
N LEU A 174 -5.10 -11.39 8.00
CA LEU A 174 -5.00 -10.22 7.14
C LEU A 174 -5.83 -9.07 7.71
N ALA A 175 -5.30 -7.86 7.63
CA ALA A 175 -6.03 -6.64 7.96
C ALA A 175 -5.68 -5.53 6.97
N PRO A 176 -6.54 -4.50 6.81
CA PRO A 176 -6.17 -3.31 6.05
C PRO A 176 -5.01 -2.58 6.73
N VAL A 177 -4.27 -1.78 5.98
CA VAL A 177 -3.27 -0.88 6.57
C VAL A 177 -3.99 0.13 7.48
N PRO A 178 -3.57 0.29 8.74
CA PRO A 178 -4.26 1.19 9.67
C PRO A 178 -4.11 2.65 9.23
N SER A 179 -5.16 3.44 9.39
CA SER A 179 -5.19 4.88 9.09
C SER A 179 -5.12 5.73 10.37
N PRO A 180 -4.85 7.05 10.30
CA PRO A 180 -4.88 7.90 11.46
C PRO A 180 -6.24 7.85 12.17
N GLU A 181 -6.25 7.99 13.50
CA GLU A 181 -7.49 8.04 14.28
C GLU A 181 -8.43 9.15 13.76
N GLY A 182 -9.69 8.80 13.55
CA GLY A 182 -10.76 9.72 13.10
C GLY A 182 -10.69 10.09 11.61
N SER A 183 -9.78 9.52 10.83
CA SER A 183 -9.78 9.64 9.36
C SER A 183 -10.64 8.54 8.71
N ASP A 184 -10.93 8.72 7.41
CA ASP A 184 -11.40 7.61 6.59
C ASP A 184 -10.32 6.54 6.48
N PRO A 185 -10.68 5.25 6.26
CA PRO A 185 -9.73 4.14 6.17
C PRO A 185 -9.03 4.09 4.82
N TYR A 186 -8.25 5.11 4.52
CA TYR A 186 -7.50 5.24 3.26
C TYR A 186 -6.55 4.07 3.05
N GLN A 187 -6.44 3.62 1.78
CA GLN A 187 -5.54 2.56 1.39
C GLN A 187 -4.69 2.98 0.18
N GLY A 188 -3.40 2.69 0.23
CA GLY A 188 -2.59 2.67 -0.97
C GLY A 188 -3.25 1.75 -2.00
N ALA A 189 -3.50 2.25 -3.22
CA ALA A 189 -4.23 1.52 -4.25
C ALA A 189 -3.40 1.31 -5.50
N THR A 190 -3.46 0.09 -6.03
CA THR A 190 -2.97 -0.25 -7.36
C THR A 190 -4.15 -0.18 -8.34
N LEU A 191 -3.95 0.55 -9.41
CA LEU A 191 -4.88 0.63 -10.53
C LEU A 191 -4.29 -0.17 -11.71
N ASP A 192 -4.97 -1.27 -12.06
CA ASP A 192 -4.62 -2.03 -13.26
C ASP A 192 -5.50 -1.60 -14.42
N GLY A 193 -4.89 -1.33 -15.56
CA GLY A 193 -5.65 -0.85 -16.69
C GLY A 193 -4.93 -0.99 -18.03
N TRP A 194 -5.56 -0.41 -19.03
CA TRP A 194 -5.10 -0.44 -20.42
C TRP A 194 -4.93 0.96 -20.96
N VAL A 195 -3.83 1.21 -21.63
CA VAL A 195 -3.58 2.44 -22.36
C VAL A 195 -3.59 2.17 -23.86
N LEU A 196 -4.23 3.05 -24.63
CA LEU A 196 -4.21 2.98 -26.07
C LEU A 196 -2.96 3.69 -26.62
N CYS A 197 -2.02 2.93 -27.16
CA CYS A 197 -0.84 3.51 -27.80
C CYS A 197 -1.22 4.39 -29.00
N LYS A 198 -0.54 5.54 -29.16
CA LYS A 198 -0.70 6.40 -30.33
C LYS A 198 -0.37 5.62 -31.61
N GLY A 199 -1.29 5.64 -32.56
CA GLY A 199 -1.13 4.91 -33.83
C GLY A 199 -1.54 3.45 -33.79
N ALA A 200 -2.21 2.99 -32.73
CA ALA A 200 -2.80 1.65 -32.68
C ALA A 200 -3.69 1.39 -33.92
N ALA A 201 -3.46 0.25 -34.58
CA ALA A 201 -4.15 -0.09 -35.83
C ALA A 201 -5.64 -0.46 -35.64
N ASN A 202 -6.01 -0.88 -34.40
CA ASN A 202 -7.38 -1.33 -34.08
C ASN A 202 -7.82 -0.82 -32.70
N PRO A 203 -8.15 0.45 -32.55
CA PRO A 203 -8.59 1.01 -31.28
C PRO A 203 -9.91 0.40 -30.75
N GLU A 204 -10.84 0.03 -31.65
CA GLU A 204 -12.09 -0.64 -31.27
C GLU A 204 -11.84 -2.04 -30.69
N GLY A 205 -10.86 -2.76 -31.23
CA GLY A 205 -10.43 -4.06 -30.70
C GLY A 205 -9.80 -3.95 -29.30
N VAL A 206 -9.06 -2.86 -29.03
CA VAL A 206 -8.50 -2.60 -27.69
C VAL A 206 -9.63 -2.30 -26.71
N ALA A 207 -10.61 -1.49 -27.08
CA ALA A 207 -11.76 -1.21 -26.23
C ALA A 207 -12.57 -2.48 -25.90
N LEU A 208 -12.84 -3.32 -26.92
CA LEU A 208 -13.52 -4.61 -26.73
C LEU A 208 -12.70 -5.57 -25.83
N PHE A 209 -11.38 -5.58 -25.99
CA PHE A 209 -10.50 -6.37 -25.13
C PHE A 209 -10.57 -5.90 -23.67
N ALA A 210 -10.55 -4.59 -23.44
CA ALA A 210 -10.71 -4.02 -22.10
C ALA A 210 -12.07 -4.41 -21.49
N ASP A 211 -13.17 -4.34 -22.24
CA ASP A 211 -14.49 -4.82 -21.79
C ASP A 211 -14.47 -6.32 -21.44
N CYS A 212 -13.83 -7.15 -22.29
CA CYS A 212 -13.72 -8.59 -22.00
C CYS A 212 -12.88 -8.87 -20.73
N THR A 213 -11.77 -8.17 -20.53
CA THR A 213 -10.95 -8.34 -19.32
C THR A 213 -11.68 -7.86 -18.07
N ARG A 214 -12.53 -6.83 -18.21
CA ARG A 214 -13.37 -6.35 -17.11
C ARG A 214 -14.36 -7.39 -16.59
N LEU A 215 -14.84 -8.30 -17.45
CA LEU A 215 -15.73 -9.38 -17.04
C LEU A 215 -15.11 -10.30 -15.98
N ALA A 216 -13.79 -10.46 -15.96
CA ALA A 216 -13.11 -11.24 -14.93
C ALA A 216 -13.36 -10.68 -13.50
N ASN A 217 -13.56 -9.38 -13.39
CA ASN A 217 -13.75 -8.68 -12.10
C ASN A 217 -15.22 -8.36 -11.78
N THR A 218 -16.15 -8.57 -12.72
CA THR A 218 -17.55 -8.13 -12.57
C THR A 218 -18.57 -9.23 -12.84
N ASN A 219 -18.17 -10.36 -13.41
CA ASN A 219 -19.05 -11.49 -13.67
C ASN A 219 -19.02 -12.46 -12.50
N ASP A 220 -20.18 -12.79 -11.92
CA ASP A 220 -20.31 -13.66 -10.74
C ASP A 220 -19.68 -15.05 -10.93
N GLU A 221 -19.77 -15.64 -12.13
CA GLU A 221 -19.17 -16.93 -12.43
C GLU A 221 -17.64 -16.85 -12.46
N ALA A 222 -17.09 -15.79 -13.05
CA ALA A 222 -15.64 -15.55 -13.08
C ALA A 222 -15.09 -15.29 -11.67
N ILE A 223 -15.80 -14.53 -10.86
CA ILE A 223 -15.45 -14.28 -9.46
C ILE A 223 -15.49 -15.61 -8.67
N ALA A 224 -16.51 -16.43 -8.84
CA ALA A 224 -16.60 -17.74 -8.17
C ALA A 224 -15.44 -18.68 -8.57
N ILE A 225 -15.01 -18.65 -9.83
CA ILE A 225 -13.84 -19.40 -10.30
C ILE A 225 -12.56 -18.89 -9.63
N ALA A 226 -12.39 -17.59 -9.52
CA ALA A 226 -11.24 -16.98 -8.83
C ALA A 226 -11.21 -17.34 -7.34
N ASP A 227 -12.36 -17.29 -6.66
CA ASP A 227 -12.49 -17.72 -5.25
C ASP A 227 -12.14 -19.19 -5.07
N GLN A 228 -12.62 -20.06 -5.99
CA GLN A 228 -12.31 -21.48 -5.93
C GLN A 228 -10.82 -21.74 -6.12
N LYS A 229 -10.16 -20.98 -7.01
CA LYS A 229 -8.71 -21.04 -7.20
C LYS A 229 -7.95 -20.65 -5.93
N MET A 230 -8.40 -19.61 -5.20
CA MET A 230 -7.79 -19.26 -3.90
C MET A 230 -7.89 -20.40 -2.89
N LYS A 231 -9.02 -21.14 -2.87
CA LYS A 231 -9.20 -22.32 -2.02
C LYS A 231 -8.28 -23.48 -2.44
N ASP A 232 -8.19 -23.73 -3.73
CA ASP A 232 -7.46 -24.90 -4.26
C ASP A 232 -5.94 -24.68 -4.24
N ASP A 233 -5.48 -23.50 -4.68
CA ASP A 233 -4.05 -23.22 -4.87
C ASP A 233 -3.40 -22.61 -3.60
N TYR A 234 -4.15 -21.74 -2.87
CA TYR A 234 -3.62 -21.02 -1.70
C TYR A 234 -4.10 -21.62 -0.37
N GLN A 235 -5.01 -22.59 -0.41
CA GLN A 235 -5.66 -23.20 0.76
C GLN A 235 -6.38 -22.17 1.65
N TRP A 236 -6.76 -21.02 1.08
CA TRP A 236 -7.46 -19.98 1.81
C TRP A 236 -8.88 -20.42 2.22
N THR A 237 -9.26 -20.05 3.43
CA THR A 237 -10.63 -20.24 3.92
C THR A 237 -11.59 -19.23 3.26
N GLU A 238 -12.90 -19.50 3.36
CA GLU A 238 -13.92 -18.52 2.93
C GLU A 238 -13.80 -17.19 3.67
N GLU A 239 -13.42 -17.24 4.94
CA GLU A 239 -13.17 -16.06 5.78
C GLU A 239 -12.01 -15.21 5.22
N LEU A 240 -10.85 -15.80 4.94
CA LEU A 240 -9.71 -15.08 4.37
C LEU A 240 -10.02 -14.46 3.01
N ILE A 241 -10.79 -15.19 2.16
CA ILE A 241 -11.23 -14.65 0.87
C ILE A 241 -12.15 -13.44 1.08
N ALA A 242 -13.08 -13.52 2.04
CA ALA A 242 -13.98 -12.41 2.37
C ALA A 242 -13.21 -11.20 2.92
N ILE A 243 -12.25 -11.42 3.82
CA ILE A 243 -11.37 -10.38 4.36
C ILE A 243 -10.59 -9.69 3.23
N ASN A 244 -9.96 -10.45 2.36
CA ASN A 244 -9.20 -9.89 1.23
C ASN A 244 -10.09 -9.07 0.27
N LYS A 245 -11.32 -9.52 0.04
CA LYS A 245 -12.29 -8.75 -0.77
C LYS A 245 -12.65 -7.44 -0.10
N GLU A 246 -12.92 -7.45 1.20
CA GLU A 246 -13.27 -6.23 1.95
C GLU A 246 -12.11 -5.23 1.97
N ILE A 247 -10.86 -5.69 2.13
CA ILE A 247 -9.67 -4.82 2.02
C ILE A 247 -9.57 -4.19 0.62
N ASN A 248 -9.84 -4.96 -0.44
CA ASN A 248 -9.87 -4.42 -1.81
C ASN A 248 -11.06 -3.48 -2.04
N ASP A 249 -12.19 -3.70 -1.38
CA ASP A 249 -13.34 -2.78 -1.42
C ASP A 249 -13.01 -1.44 -0.75
N LEU A 250 -12.25 -1.45 0.35
CA LEU A 250 -11.72 -0.22 0.96
C LEU A 250 -10.81 0.53 0.00
N ALA A 251 -9.87 -0.16 -0.66
CA ALA A 251 -9.00 0.47 -1.64
C ALA A 251 -9.78 1.06 -2.83
N ARG A 252 -10.93 0.49 -3.21
CA ARG A 252 -11.83 1.08 -4.20
C ARG A 252 -12.59 2.30 -3.68
N GLN A 253 -12.97 2.29 -2.42
CA GLN A 253 -13.76 3.35 -1.80
C GLN A 253 -12.90 4.54 -1.35
N TYR A 254 -11.69 4.27 -0.88
CA TYR A 254 -10.75 5.27 -0.33
C TYR A 254 -9.35 5.13 -0.95
N PRO A 255 -9.24 5.18 -2.30
CA PRO A 255 -7.97 4.94 -2.98
C PRO A 255 -7.00 6.10 -2.78
N VAL A 256 -5.75 5.78 -2.46
CA VAL A 256 -4.65 6.74 -2.50
C VAL A 256 -3.59 6.22 -3.47
N VAL A 257 -3.36 6.96 -4.54
CA VAL A 257 -2.39 6.61 -5.58
C VAL A 257 -1.34 7.71 -5.65
N ASP A 258 -0.09 7.33 -5.45
CA ASP A 258 1.03 8.26 -5.60
C ASP A 258 1.55 8.25 -7.03
N LEU A 259 1.52 9.39 -7.68
CA LEU A 259 1.95 9.53 -9.08
C LEU A 259 3.46 9.78 -9.24
N ALA A 260 4.24 9.82 -8.16
CA ALA A 260 5.68 10.13 -8.20
C ALA A 260 6.44 9.25 -9.19
N THR A 261 6.25 7.93 -9.14
CA THR A 261 6.89 6.99 -10.08
C THR A 261 6.48 7.23 -11.53
N GLY A 262 5.21 7.61 -11.75
CA GLY A 262 4.70 7.94 -13.09
C GLY A 262 5.23 9.26 -13.65
N VAL A 263 5.63 10.19 -12.80
CA VAL A 263 6.25 11.46 -13.20
C VAL A 263 7.67 11.24 -13.73
N SER A 264 8.55 10.72 -12.90
CA SER A 264 9.90 10.32 -13.28
C SER A 264 10.57 9.46 -12.20
N THR A 265 11.62 8.72 -12.59
CA THR A 265 12.45 7.96 -11.65
C THR A 265 13.17 8.88 -10.65
N ASP A 266 13.50 10.11 -11.04
CA ASP A 266 14.17 11.07 -10.15
C ASP A 266 13.20 11.56 -9.07
N VAL A 267 11.93 11.85 -9.42
CA VAL A 267 10.87 12.19 -8.44
C VAL A 267 10.63 11.01 -7.51
N ALA A 268 10.47 9.80 -8.04
CA ALA A 268 10.26 8.60 -7.23
C ALA A 268 11.42 8.36 -6.24
N SER A 269 12.67 8.50 -6.68
CA SER A 269 13.85 8.32 -5.82
C SER A 269 14.01 9.38 -4.72
N LEU A 270 13.39 10.54 -4.90
CA LEU A 270 13.34 11.60 -3.88
C LEU A 270 12.08 11.53 -3.00
N THR A 271 11.15 10.63 -3.30
CA THR A 271 9.88 10.47 -2.58
C THR A 271 9.65 9.01 -2.18
N THR A 272 8.79 8.29 -2.87
CA THR A 272 8.31 6.95 -2.51
C THR A 272 9.35 5.84 -2.59
N ASP A 273 10.29 5.96 -3.53
CA ASP A 273 11.35 4.97 -3.77
C ASP A 273 12.71 5.45 -3.22
N GLY A 274 12.70 6.46 -2.35
CA GLY A 274 13.89 6.99 -1.69
C GLY A 274 14.60 5.93 -0.85
N GLY A 275 15.90 6.12 -0.65
CA GLY A 275 16.70 5.28 0.23
C GLY A 275 16.52 5.66 1.71
N ASP A 276 17.32 5.04 2.57
CA ASP A 276 17.23 5.20 4.03
C ASP A 276 17.65 6.60 4.52
N GLN A 277 18.20 7.45 3.65
CA GLN A 277 18.69 8.78 4.02
C GLN A 277 17.90 9.92 3.38
N ILE A 278 17.07 9.66 2.38
CA ILE A 278 16.31 10.66 1.65
C ILE A 278 14.96 10.11 1.18
N GLY A 279 13.95 10.97 1.08
CA GLY A 279 12.61 10.59 0.66
C GLY A 279 11.74 10.12 1.82
N LEU A 280 10.61 9.48 1.51
CA LEU A 280 9.62 9.09 2.51
C LEU A 280 10.14 7.98 3.44
N ARG A 281 10.97 7.06 2.94
CA ARG A 281 11.55 5.99 3.74
C ARG A 281 12.49 6.49 4.84
N ALA A 282 13.17 7.60 4.60
CA ALA A 282 14.15 8.15 5.54
C ALA A 282 13.57 8.43 6.94
N ALA A 283 12.29 8.76 7.04
CA ALA A 283 11.62 8.92 8.33
C ALA A 283 11.62 7.62 9.15
N TYR A 284 11.39 6.48 8.51
CA TYR A 284 11.42 5.14 9.12
C TYR A 284 12.85 4.63 9.38
N HIS A 285 13.86 5.46 9.11
CA HIS A 285 15.28 5.24 9.41
C HIS A 285 15.88 6.37 10.26
N GLY A 286 15.03 7.13 10.96
CA GLY A 286 15.43 8.12 11.94
C GLY A 286 15.87 9.48 11.38
N VAL A 287 15.50 9.79 10.16
CA VAL A 287 15.70 11.15 9.58
C VAL A 287 14.45 11.99 9.83
N GLU A 288 14.61 13.12 10.52
CA GLU A 288 13.51 14.05 10.76
C GLU A 288 12.92 14.59 9.44
N TRP A 289 11.60 14.52 9.32
CA TRP A 289 10.92 14.97 8.10
C TRP A 289 11.21 16.44 7.73
N ALA A 290 11.26 17.32 8.71
CA ALA A 290 11.52 18.74 8.46
C ALA A 290 12.85 18.96 7.71
N THR A 291 13.93 18.26 8.13
CA THR A 291 15.24 18.32 7.48
C THR A 291 15.21 17.70 6.09
N ASN A 292 14.66 16.51 5.98
CA ASN A 292 14.55 15.78 4.71
C ASN A 292 13.73 16.57 3.67
N ARG A 293 12.60 17.15 4.09
CA ARG A 293 11.75 17.98 3.24
C ARG A 293 12.51 19.19 2.67
N GLU A 294 13.31 19.88 3.47
CA GLU A 294 14.11 21.03 3.01
C GLU A 294 15.08 20.63 1.90
N GLU A 295 15.61 19.41 1.91
CA GLU A 295 16.54 18.93 0.89
C GLU A 295 15.84 18.57 -0.42
N ILE A 296 14.60 18.03 -0.38
CA ILE A 296 13.94 17.47 -1.56
C ILE A 296 12.89 18.36 -2.20
N SER A 297 12.20 19.22 -1.43
CA SER A 297 10.99 19.91 -1.91
C SER A 297 11.23 20.74 -3.17
N ASP A 298 12.24 21.59 -3.19
CA ASP A 298 12.49 22.47 -4.34
C ASP A 298 12.80 21.67 -5.62
N VAL A 299 13.53 20.56 -5.50
CA VAL A 299 13.89 19.70 -6.63
C VAL A 299 12.66 18.92 -7.12
N VAL A 300 11.90 18.35 -6.21
CA VAL A 300 10.68 17.61 -6.56
C VAL A 300 9.64 18.54 -7.19
N ASP A 301 9.41 19.74 -6.63
CA ASP A 301 8.49 20.72 -7.16
C ASP A 301 8.89 21.15 -8.59
N MET A 302 10.19 21.38 -8.83
CA MET A 302 10.71 21.73 -10.15
C MET A 302 10.49 20.60 -11.17
N LEU A 303 10.83 19.36 -10.81
CA LEU A 303 10.70 18.21 -11.71
C LEU A 303 9.22 17.90 -12.03
N VAL A 304 8.35 17.97 -11.02
CA VAL A 304 6.91 17.77 -11.22
C VAL A 304 6.32 18.86 -12.11
N GLN A 305 6.71 20.13 -11.89
CA GLN A 305 6.27 21.25 -12.71
C GLN A 305 6.74 21.11 -14.16
N GLU A 306 7.96 20.64 -14.41
CA GLU A 306 8.48 20.42 -15.77
C GLU A 306 7.63 19.38 -16.51
N VAL A 307 7.29 18.26 -15.87
CA VAL A 307 6.45 17.22 -16.49
C VAL A 307 5.01 17.73 -16.69
N ASP A 308 4.47 18.46 -15.73
CA ASP A 308 3.14 19.06 -15.85
C ASP A 308 3.03 20.04 -17.02
N ASP A 309 4.04 20.89 -17.22
CA ASP A 309 4.10 21.82 -18.37
C ASP A 309 4.22 21.07 -19.70
N GLN A 310 4.96 19.96 -19.75
CA GLN A 310 5.03 19.09 -20.93
C GLN A 310 3.69 18.46 -21.24
N LEU A 311 2.97 17.96 -20.24
CA LEU A 311 1.61 17.40 -20.40
C LEU A 311 0.63 18.46 -20.88
N ALA A 312 0.71 19.68 -20.32
CA ALA A 312 -0.14 20.80 -20.75
C ALA A 312 0.12 21.20 -22.21
N ALA A 313 1.37 21.09 -22.69
CA ALA A 313 1.71 21.38 -24.09
C ALA A 313 1.24 20.30 -25.09
N LEU A 314 0.89 19.09 -24.62
CA LEU A 314 0.35 18.01 -25.47
C LEU A 314 -1.17 18.10 -25.64
N ALA A 315 -1.86 18.98 -24.93
CA ALA A 315 -3.31 19.16 -24.98
C ALA A 315 -3.71 20.02 -26.17
#